data_1ba2f5af7255e39c1632fa81d9814561
#
_entry.id   1ba2f5af7255e39c1632fa81d9814561
#
_cell.length_a   1.000
_cell.length_b   1.000
_cell.length_c   1.000
_cell.angle_alpha   90.00
_cell.angle_beta   90.00
_cell.angle_gamma   90.00
#
_symmetry.space_group_name_H-M   'P 1'
#
loop_
_entity.id
_entity.type
_entity.pdbx_description
1 polymer ?
#
loop_
_entity_poly.entity_id
_entity_poly.type
_entity_poly.pdbx_seq_one_letter_code
_entity_poly.pdbx_strand_id
1 'polypeptide(L)'
;VIVTGIFPARELQRDFPDVSAMTIVDAAQDVPHASAQGDGTWISAVDDMQVAAQMLAMRCRPTDVVFTVGAGDITAMGAVILHALGARHNLGDR
;
A
#
# COMPACT_ATOMS: atom_id res chain seq x y z
N VAL A 1 0.12 5.45 -3.84
CA VAL A 1 -0.21 4.01 -3.95
C VAL A 1 0.86 3.19 -3.25
N ILE A 2 0.45 2.22 -2.47
CA ILE A 2 1.37 1.25 -1.86
C ILE A 2 1.02 -0.13 -2.40
N VAL A 3 2.01 -0.79 -3.00
CA VAL A 3 1.88 -2.16 -3.51
C VAL A 3 2.50 -3.09 -2.48
N THR A 4 1.71 -4.01 -1.96
CA THR A 4 2.18 -4.98 -0.97
C THR A 4 2.67 -6.27 -1.63
N GLY A 5 3.18 -7.20 -0.83
CA GLY A 5 3.64 -8.49 -1.32
C GLY A 5 2.57 -9.24 -2.13
N ILE A 6 3.04 -10.03 -3.07
CA ILE A 6 2.17 -10.78 -3.98
C ILE A 6 1.37 -11.85 -3.21
N PHE A 7 0.06 -11.89 -3.46
CA PHE A 7 -0.79 -13.00 -3.03
C PHE A 7 -0.93 -13.98 -4.20
N PRO A 8 -0.24 -15.13 -4.14
CA PRO A 8 -0.14 -16.02 -5.30
C PRO A 8 -1.41 -16.81 -5.60
N ALA A 9 -2.37 -16.84 -4.68
CA ALA A 9 -3.61 -17.61 -4.82
C ALA A 9 -3.32 -19.10 -5.05
N ARG A 10 -3.63 -19.62 -6.23
CA ARG A 10 -3.40 -21.04 -6.57
C ARG A 10 -2.04 -21.29 -7.19
N GLU A 11 -1.26 -20.25 -7.45
CA GLU A 11 0.05 -20.37 -8.07
C GLU A 11 1.14 -20.43 -7.01
N LEU A 12 2.29 -20.95 -7.39
CA LEU A 12 3.44 -21.01 -6.50
C LEU A 12 4.38 -19.86 -6.82
N GLN A 13 4.78 -19.10 -5.81
CA GLN A 13 5.71 -17.98 -5.97
C GLN A 13 7.03 -18.43 -6.63
N ARG A 14 7.48 -19.65 -6.32
CA ARG A 14 8.71 -20.20 -6.89
C ARG A 14 8.67 -20.37 -8.41
N ASP A 15 7.47 -20.46 -9.00
CA ASP A 15 7.29 -20.58 -10.45
C ASP A 15 7.42 -19.22 -11.15
N PHE A 16 7.38 -18.14 -10.36
CA PHE A 16 7.46 -16.76 -10.86
C PHE A 16 8.46 -15.96 -10.00
N PRO A 17 9.73 -16.36 -9.98
CA PRO A 17 10.69 -15.78 -9.05
C PRO A 17 11.00 -14.30 -9.32
N ASP A 18 10.75 -13.85 -10.55
CA ASP A 18 11.02 -12.47 -10.93
C ASP A 18 9.83 -11.53 -10.69
N VAL A 19 8.70 -12.05 -10.21
CA VAL A 19 7.49 -11.25 -9.95
C VAL A 19 7.45 -10.85 -8.48
N SER A 20 7.40 -9.54 -8.23
CA SER A 20 7.31 -8.97 -6.90
C SER A 20 6.52 -7.68 -6.93
N ALA A 21 6.28 -7.08 -5.75
CA ALA A 21 5.68 -5.76 -5.68
C ALA A 21 6.51 -4.72 -6.45
N MET A 22 7.83 -4.82 -6.42
CA MET A 22 8.71 -3.92 -7.18
C MET A 22 8.53 -4.04 -8.68
N THR A 23 8.17 -5.20 -9.19
CA THR A 23 7.87 -5.38 -10.62
C THR A 23 6.77 -4.40 -11.07
N ILE A 24 5.74 -4.28 -10.26
CA ILE A 24 4.61 -3.38 -10.54
C ILE A 24 5.05 -1.92 -10.42
N VAL A 25 5.80 -1.60 -9.37
CA VAL A 25 6.27 -0.23 -9.12
C VAL A 25 7.19 0.24 -10.25
N ASP A 26 8.10 -0.62 -10.69
CA ASP A 26 9.02 -0.30 -11.78
C ASP A 26 8.28 -0.04 -13.09
N ALA A 27 7.29 -0.87 -13.41
CA ALA A 27 6.47 -0.67 -14.61
C ALA A 27 5.66 0.62 -14.52
N ALA A 28 5.20 0.99 -13.32
CA ALA A 28 4.39 2.19 -13.11
C ALA A 28 5.20 3.49 -13.31
N GLN A 29 6.51 3.45 -13.19
CA GLN A 29 7.34 4.65 -13.41
C GLN A 29 7.17 5.23 -14.79
N ASP A 30 6.84 4.40 -15.77
CA ASP A 30 6.65 4.84 -17.17
C ASP A 30 5.24 5.36 -17.43
N VAL A 31 4.34 5.29 -16.45
CA VAL A 31 2.95 5.73 -16.59
C VAL A 31 2.83 7.17 -16.10
N PRO A 32 2.33 8.10 -16.94
CA PRO A 32 2.07 9.46 -16.48
C PRO A 32 1.05 9.47 -15.35
N HIS A 33 1.32 10.23 -14.30
CA HIS A 33 0.43 10.36 -13.17
C HIS A 33 0.34 11.81 -12.72
N ALA A 34 -0.88 12.34 -12.69
CA ALA A 34 -1.12 13.77 -12.42
C ALA A 34 -0.66 14.20 -11.02
N SER A 35 -0.64 13.27 -10.07
CA SER A 35 -0.21 13.54 -8.70
C SER A 35 1.27 13.27 -8.46
N ALA A 36 2.01 12.89 -9.49
CA ALA A 36 3.45 12.67 -9.38
C ALA A 36 4.15 14.04 -9.29
N GLN A 37 4.32 14.53 -8.10
CA GLN A 37 4.80 15.88 -7.80
C GLN A 37 6.30 16.06 -8.08
N GLY A 38 6.79 15.43 -9.13
CA GLY A 38 8.16 15.60 -9.58
C GLY A 38 9.19 14.70 -8.91
N ASP A 39 8.84 14.00 -7.85
CA ASP A 39 9.77 13.12 -7.14
C ASP A 39 9.60 11.63 -7.48
N GLY A 40 8.60 11.29 -8.29
CA GLY A 40 8.36 9.92 -8.72
C GLY A 40 7.86 8.98 -7.63
N THR A 41 7.43 9.50 -6.49
CA THR A 41 7.06 8.67 -5.33
C THR A 41 5.57 8.46 -5.15
N TRP A 42 4.77 8.62 -6.21
CA TRP A 42 3.34 8.38 -6.13
C TRP A 42 2.98 6.89 -5.89
N ILE A 43 3.91 5.98 -6.16
CA ILE A 43 3.74 4.55 -5.97
C ILE A 43 5.01 3.95 -5.36
N SER A 44 4.84 3.10 -4.36
CA SER A 44 5.95 2.44 -3.67
C SER A 44 5.61 1.00 -3.35
N ALA A 45 6.62 0.17 -3.16
CA ALA A 45 6.48 -1.23 -2.77
C ALA A 45 6.80 -1.39 -1.29
N VAL A 46 5.89 -2.03 -0.55
CA VAL A 46 6.09 -2.40 0.85
C VAL A 46 5.55 -3.81 1.02
N ASP A 47 6.44 -4.79 1.09
CA ASP A 47 6.03 -6.20 1.08
C ASP A 47 5.15 -6.59 2.26
N ASP A 48 5.43 -6.07 3.45
CA ASP A 48 4.68 -6.39 4.66
C ASP A 48 3.43 -5.52 4.74
N MET A 49 2.26 -6.15 4.72
CA MET A 49 0.97 -5.46 4.77
C MET A 49 0.77 -4.66 6.06
N GLN A 50 1.28 -5.15 7.18
CA GLN A 50 1.17 -4.44 8.46
C GLN A 50 1.98 -3.14 8.42
N VAL A 51 3.18 -3.20 7.89
CA VAL A 51 4.04 -2.02 7.71
C VAL A 51 3.37 -1.05 6.73
N ALA A 52 2.84 -1.57 5.63
CA ALA A 52 2.13 -0.74 4.65
C ALA A 52 0.94 -0.01 5.27
N ALA A 53 0.15 -0.70 6.09
CA ALA A 53 -1.00 -0.11 6.77
C ALA A 53 -0.57 1.02 7.72
N GLN A 54 0.50 0.81 8.48
CA GLN A 54 1.04 1.84 9.38
C GLN A 54 1.54 3.06 8.61
N MET A 55 2.27 2.84 7.53
CA MET A 55 2.77 3.93 6.68
C MET A 55 1.62 4.74 6.09
N LEU A 56 0.58 4.05 5.60
CA LEU A 56 -0.59 4.70 5.02
C LEU A 56 -1.32 5.55 6.06
N ALA A 57 -1.51 5.01 7.25
CA ALA A 57 -2.18 5.74 8.34
C ALA A 57 -1.41 7.01 8.73
N MET A 58 -0.09 6.99 8.64
CA MET A 58 0.73 8.18 8.94
C MET A 58 0.67 9.23 7.84
N ARG A 59 0.37 8.84 6.61
CA ARG A 59 0.33 9.74 5.44
C ARG A 59 -1.06 10.28 5.13
N CYS A 60 -2.12 9.63 5.60
CA CYS A 60 -3.49 10.03 5.32
C CYS A 60 -3.83 11.39 5.91
N ARG A 61 -4.59 12.15 5.15
CA ARG A 61 -5.16 13.44 5.56
C ARG A 61 -6.67 13.29 5.77
N PRO A 62 -7.31 14.20 6.52
CA PRO A 62 -8.74 14.06 6.85
C PRO A 62 -9.70 13.95 5.66
N THR A 63 -9.32 14.46 4.49
CA THR A 63 -10.17 14.43 3.29
C THR A 63 -9.80 13.30 2.34
N ASP A 64 -8.82 12.49 2.68
CA ASP A 64 -8.40 11.39 1.82
C ASP A 64 -9.39 10.23 1.89
N VAL A 65 -9.51 9.52 0.78
CA VAL A 65 -10.24 8.25 0.70
C VAL A 65 -9.22 7.14 0.50
N VAL A 66 -9.31 6.10 1.32
CA VAL A 66 -8.39 4.98 1.28
C VAL A 66 -9.10 3.75 0.75
N PHE A 67 -8.51 3.12 -0.25
CA PHE A 67 -8.99 1.85 -0.78
C PHE A 67 -7.98 0.74 -0.50
N THR A 68 -8.48 -0.41 -0.05
CA THR A 68 -7.70 -1.65 -0.03
C THR A 68 -8.22 -2.52 -1.18
N VAL A 69 -7.34 -2.87 -2.10
CA VAL A 69 -7.73 -3.57 -3.32
C VAL A 69 -6.92 -4.86 -3.45
N GLY A 70 -7.60 -5.97 -3.66
CA GLY A 70 -6.95 -7.24 -3.86
C GLY A 70 -7.74 -8.41 -3.30
N ALA A 71 -7.08 -9.55 -3.24
CA ALA A 71 -7.63 -10.79 -2.70
C ALA A 71 -6.85 -11.22 -1.45
N GLY A 72 -7.43 -12.15 -0.70
CA GLY A 72 -6.78 -12.70 0.48
C GLY A 72 -6.70 -11.71 1.64
N ASP A 73 -5.58 -11.69 2.31
CA ASP A 73 -5.43 -10.98 3.58
C ASP A 73 -5.53 -9.46 3.48
N ILE A 74 -5.41 -8.91 2.29
CA ILE A 74 -5.52 -7.45 2.09
C ILE A 74 -6.88 -6.93 2.53
N THR A 75 -7.92 -7.75 2.48
CA THR A 75 -9.27 -7.35 2.88
C THR A 75 -9.35 -7.03 4.38
N ALA A 76 -8.49 -7.63 5.18
CA ALA A 76 -8.43 -7.38 6.62
C ALA A 76 -7.69 -6.08 6.97
N MET A 77 -6.94 -5.52 6.03
CA MET A 77 -6.11 -4.34 6.30
C MET A 77 -6.92 -3.08 6.53
N GLY A 78 -8.16 -3.03 6.05
CA GLY A 78 -9.05 -1.90 6.34
C GLY A 78 -9.21 -1.64 7.83
N ALA A 79 -9.44 -2.70 8.61
CA ALA A 79 -9.57 -2.59 10.06
C ALA A 79 -8.24 -2.18 10.71
N VAL A 80 -7.12 -2.70 10.22
CA VAL A 80 -5.79 -2.34 10.72
C VAL A 80 -5.51 -0.85 10.50
N ILE A 81 -5.83 -0.36 9.31
CA ILE A 81 -5.65 1.06 8.96
C ILE A 81 -6.53 1.94 9.86
N LEU A 82 -7.79 1.57 10.03
CA LEU A 82 -8.70 2.32 10.90
C LEU A 82 -8.20 2.40 12.33
N HIS A 83 -7.70 1.28 12.86
CA HIS A 83 -7.12 1.25 14.20
C HIS A 83 -5.91 2.19 14.31
N ALA A 84 -5.03 2.14 13.33
CA ALA A 84 -3.84 3.00 13.29
C ALA A 84 -4.20 4.47 13.15
N LEU A 85 -5.21 4.80 12.36
CA LEU A 85 -5.72 6.16 12.22
C LEU A 85 -6.32 6.66 13.52
N GLY A 86 -7.07 5.81 14.24
CA GLY A 86 -7.62 6.15 15.54
C GLY A 86 -6.55 6.48 16.56
N ALA A 87 -5.48 5.67 16.61
CA ALA A 87 -4.36 5.92 17.50
C ALA A 87 -3.64 7.22 17.16
N ARG A 88 -3.42 7.49 15.87
CA ARG A 88 -2.81 8.73 15.39
C ARG A 88 -3.66 9.94 15.75
N HIS A 89 -4.97 9.85 15.58
CA HIS A 89 -5.90 10.93 15.89
C HIS A 89 -5.85 11.27 17.39
N ASN A 90 -5.88 10.24 18.24
CA ASN A 90 -5.82 10.43 19.67
C ASN A 90 -4.52 11.11 20.14
N LEU A 91 -3.41 10.83 19.43
CA LEU A 91 -2.14 11.48 19.71
C LEU A 91 -2.09 12.91 19.15
N GLY A 92 -2.69 13.13 17.98
CA GLY A 92 -2.66 14.39 17.27
C GLY A 92 -3.56 15.48 17.86
N ASP A 93 -4.57 15.10 18.64
CA ASP A 93 -5.55 16.03 19.23
C ASP A 93 -5.07 16.65 20.54
N ARG A 94 -3.86 16.44 20.91
CA ARG A 94 -3.33 16.93 22.19
C ARG A 94 -2.46 18.17 22.05
#